data_56b76ff5816f45315c99bf161b55c0ad
#
_entry.id   56b76ff5816f45315c99bf161b55c0ad
#
_cell.length_a   1.000
_cell.length_b   1.000
_cell.length_c   1.000
_cell.angle_alpha   90.00
_cell.angle_beta   90.00
_cell.angle_gamma   90.00
#
_symmetry.space_group_name_H-M   'P 1'
#
loop_
_entity.id
_entity.type
_entity.pdbx_description
1 polymer ?
#
loop_
_entity_poly.entity_id
_entity_poly.type
_entity_poly.pdbx_seq_one_letter_code
_entity_poly.pdbx_strand_id
1 'polypeptide(L)' 'MISVTITDPLAQAATLQAKVCNRSLDGQINYWAKIGKIAEENPDLSFEFIKAVLSAREEALSGQVVPYGIQL' A
#
# COMPACT_ATOMS: atom_id res chain seq x y z
N MET A 1 13.74 -4.58 -15.37
CA MET A 1 13.25 -4.77 -13.97
C MET A 1 14.31 -4.33 -12.98
N ILE A 2 13.90 -3.67 -11.93
CA ILE A 2 14.81 -3.19 -10.89
C ILE A 2 14.77 -4.17 -9.74
N SER A 3 15.96 -4.55 -9.25
CA SER A 3 16.07 -5.40 -8.08
C SER A 3 16.51 -4.57 -6.89
N VAL A 4 15.88 -4.83 -5.75
CA VAL A 4 16.19 -4.13 -4.51
C VAL A 4 16.41 -5.15 -3.41
N THR A 5 17.47 -4.96 -2.63
CA THR A 5 17.75 -5.84 -1.52
C THR A 5 17.07 -5.31 -0.27
N ILE A 6 16.32 -6.17 0.40
CA ILE A 6 15.61 -5.83 1.64
C ILE A 6 16.30 -6.54 2.78
N THR A 7 16.57 -5.82 3.87
CA THR A 7 17.23 -6.42 5.04
C THR A 7 16.33 -7.48 5.68
N ASP A 8 16.96 -8.48 6.30
CA ASP A 8 16.20 -9.60 6.86
C ASP A 8 15.13 -9.19 7.87
N PRO A 9 15.41 -8.32 8.84
CA PRO A 9 14.37 -7.94 9.79
C PRO A 9 13.15 -7.31 9.10
N LEU A 10 13.39 -6.47 8.12
CA LEU A 10 12.30 -5.83 7.40
C LEU A 10 11.56 -6.84 6.53
N ALA A 11 12.29 -7.75 5.90
CA ALA A 11 11.67 -8.79 5.07
C ALA A 11 10.77 -9.69 5.90
N GLN A 12 11.21 -10.06 7.11
CA GLN A 12 10.40 -10.89 7.99
C GLN A 12 9.14 -10.16 8.43
N ALA A 13 9.26 -8.89 8.79
CA ALA A 13 8.10 -8.10 9.18
C ALA A 13 7.11 -7.98 8.02
N ALA A 14 7.63 -7.76 6.82
CA ALA A 14 6.79 -7.64 5.63
C ALA A 14 6.06 -8.95 5.34
N THR A 15 6.75 -10.08 5.52
CA THR A 15 6.14 -11.39 5.28
C THR A 15 4.96 -11.63 6.21
N LEU A 16 5.14 -11.32 7.49
CA LEU A 16 4.07 -11.48 8.46
C LEU A 16 2.89 -10.55 8.15
N GLN A 17 3.18 -9.31 7.85
CA GLN A 17 2.13 -8.34 7.56
C GLN A 17 1.40 -8.68 6.27
N ALA A 18 2.12 -9.21 5.29
CA ALA A 18 1.51 -9.62 4.03
C ALA A 18 0.47 -10.72 4.26
N LYS A 19 0.77 -11.66 5.15
CA LYS A 19 -0.17 -12.71 5.48
C LYS A 19 -1.43 -12.15 6.14
N VAL A 20 -1.24 -11.22 7.08
CA VAL A 20 -2.37 -10.61 7.77
C VAL A 20 -3.27 -9.86 6.80
N CYS A 21 -2.67 -9.16 5.83
CA CYS A 21 -3.42 -8.36 4.88
C CYS A 21 -3.77 -9.11 3.60
N ASN A 22 -3.41 -10.38 3.52
CA ASN A 22 -3.67 -11.21 2.34
C ASN A 22 -3.06 -10.59 1.09
N ARG A 23 -1.79 -10.21 1.19
CA ARG A 23 -1.03 -9.65 0.09
C ARG A 23 0.18 -10.51 -0.22
N SER A 24 0.73 -10.36 -1.43
CA SER A 24 2.04 -10.93 -1.72
C SER A 24 3.10 -10.13 -0.99
N LEU A 25 4.28 -10.72 -0.83
CA LEU A 25 5.41 -10.01 -0.21
C LEU A 25 5.76 -8.76 -1.01
N ASP A 26 5.82 -8.89 -2.34
CA ASP A 26 6.11 -7.75 -3.21
C ASP A 26 5.07 -6.65 -3.02
N GLY A 27 3.79 -7.03 -2.96
CA GLY A 27 2.72 -6.07 -2.77
C GLY A 27 2.81 -5.34 -1.44
N GLN A 28 3.18 -6.07 -0.38
CA GLN A 28 3.31 -5.46 0.93
C GLN A 28 4.45 -4.45 0.96
N ILE A 29 5.59 -4.80 0.40
CA ILE A 29 6.75 -3.90 0.38
C ILE A 29 6.47 -2.69 -0.49
N ASN A 30 5.82 -2.88 -1.63
CA ASN A 30 5.44 -1.77 -2.48
C ASN A 30 4.47 -0.83 -1.78
N TYR A 31 3.54 -1.38 -1.01
CA TYR A 31 2.58 -0.57 -0.26
C TYR A 31 3.32 0.30 0.76
N TRP A 32 4.24 -0.31 1.52
CA TRP A 32 5.02 0.43 2.51
C TRP A 32 5.88 1.51 1.85
N ALA A 33 6.47 1.17 0.70
CA ALA A 33 7.30 2.13 -0.02
C ALA A 33 6.50 3.33 -0.49
N LYS A 34 5.28 3.10 -0.97
CA LYS A 34 4.40 4.19 -1.38
C LYS A 34 4.04 5.10 -0.22
N ILE A 35 3.71 4.50 0.94
CA ILE A 35 3.42 5.29 2.13
C ILE A 35 4.60 6.15 2.51
N GLY A 36 5.80 5.54 2.53
CA GLY A 36 7.00 6.27 2.90
C GLY A 36 7.32 7.39 1.94
N LYS A 37 7.17 7.15 0.65
CA LYS A 37 7.43 8.17 -0.36
C LYS A 37 6.48 9.35 -0.18
N ILE A 38 5.20 9.07 -0.03
CA ILE A 38 4.21 10.14 0.12
C ILE A 38 4.45 10.92 1.40
N ALA A 39 4.74 10.21 2.49
CA ALA A 39 4.98 10.86 3.77
C ALA A 39 6.22 11.76 3.71
N GLU A 40 7.27 11.28 3.05
CA GLU A 40 8.50 12.06 2.95
C GLU A 40 8.31 13.31 2.10
N GLU A 41 7.55 13.18 1.02
CA GLU A 41 7.30 14.31 0.12
C GLU A 41 6.26 15.27 0.65
N ASN A 42 5.44 14.83 1.60
CA ASN A 42 4.34 15.64 2.14
C ASN A 42 4.31 15.52 3.66
N PRO A 43 5.30 16.10 4.35
CA PRO A 43 5.43 15.89 5.80
C PRO A 43 4.26 16.43 6.62
N ASP A 44 3.41 17.24 6.02
CA ASP A 44 2.23 17.77 6.71
C ASP A 44 1.01 16.85 6.64
N LEU A 45 1.08 15.76 5.88
CA LEU A 45 -0.04 14.82 5.79
C LEU A 45 0.04 13.78 6.90
N SER A 46 -1.11 13.43 7.47
CA SER A 46 -1.14 12.39 8.48
C SER A 46 -1.06 11.01 7.84
N PHE A 47 -0.58 10.05 8.60
CA PHE A 47 -0.51 8.67 8.15
C PHE A 47 -1.90 8.14 7.80
N GLU A 48 -2.90 8.44 8.61
CA GLU A 48 -4.27 8.00 8.34
C GLU A 48 -4.80 8.55 7.03
N PHE A 49 -4.48 9.80 6.73
CA PHE A 49 -4.90 10.39 5.48
C PHE A 49 -4.27 9.67 4.29
N ILE A 50 -2.97 9.39 4.39
CA ILE A 50 -2.24 8.70 3.33
C ILE A 50 -2.82 7.31 3.10
N LYS A 51 -3.10 6.59 4.17
CA LYS A 51 -3.70 5.26 4.08
C LYS A 51 -5.05 5.31 3.40
N ALA A 52 -5.86 6.28 3.76
CA ALA A 52 -7.19 6.41 3.18
C ALA A 52 -7.14 6.66 1.68
N VAL A 53 -6.22 7.53 1.25
CA VAL A 53 -6.06 7.82 -0.16
C VAL A 53 -5.62 6.58 -0.93
N LEU A 54 -4.65 5.84 -0.39
CA LEU A 54 -4.14 4.66 -1.07
C LEU A 54 -5.19 3.54 -1.12
N SER A 55 -5.98 3.38 -0.08
CA SER A 55 -7.05 2.39 -0.07
C SER A 55 -8.10 2.70 -1.11
N ALA A 56 -8.52 3.96 -1.19
CA ALA A 56 -9.50 4.37 -2.18
C ALA A 56 -8.98 4.13 -3.59
N ARG A 57 -7.69 4.41 -3.81
CA ARG A 57 -7.10 4.21 -5.12
C ARG A 57 -7.03 2.73 -5.49
N GLU A 58 -6.69 1.88 -4.53
CA GLU A 58 -6.65 0.44 -4.79
C GLU A 58 -8.02 -0.11 -5.14
N GLU A 59 -9.05 0.36 -4.44
CA GLU A 59 -10.41 -0.06 -4.74
C GLU A 59 -10.82 0.35 -6.14
N ALA A 60 -10.48 1.57 -6.54
CA ALA A 60 -10.80 2.04 -7.87
C ALA A 60 -10.09 1.22 -8.93
N LEU A 61 -8.81 0.90 -8.71
CA LEU A 61 -8.03 0.14 -9.67
C LEU A 61 -8.48 -1.30 -9.78
N SER A 62 -9.00 -1.85 -8.70
CA SER A 62 -9.46 -3.24 -8.70
C SER A 62 -10.86 -3.40 -9.28
N GLY A 63 -11.55 -2.30 -9.52
CA GLY A 63 -12.90 -2.35 -10.04
C GLY A 63 -13.97 -2.68 -9.01
N GLN A 64 -13.61 -2.63 -7.75
CA GLN A 64 -14.55 -2.96 -6.68
C GLN A 64 -15.33 -1.75 -6.19
N VAL A 65 -15.04 -0.61 -6.70
CA VAL A 65 -15.80 0.57 -6.39
C VAL A 65 -17.10 0.48 -7.09
N VAL A 66 -18.08 0.36 -6.34
CA VAL A 66 -19.38 0.25 -6.95
C VAL A 66 -19.96 1.57 -7.05
N PRO A 67 -20.36 1.80 -7.88
CA PRO A 67 -20.83 2.81 -7.91
C PRO A 67 -22.17 2.87 -7.49
N TYR A 68 -22.23 2.90 -6.84
CA TYR A 68 -23.28 3.01 -6.49
C TYR A 68 -23.68 3.75 -7.22
N GLY A 69 -23.40 3.69 -7.55
CA GLY A 69 -23.33 3.92 -8.32
C GLY A 69 -23.04 3.85 -9.08
N ILE A 70 -22.92 3.65 -9.11
CA ILE A 70 -22.53 3.30 -9.82
C ILE A 70 -22.36 3.03 -10.57
N GLN A 71 -22.54 2.92 -10.71
CA GLN A 71 -22.13 2.37 -11.26
C GLN A 71 -22.05 2.54 -11.97
N LEU A 72 -22.15 2.81 -11.86
CA LEU A 72 -21.95 2.68 -12.16
C LEU A 72 -21.96 2.85 -12.60
#